data_d12a45eabea6102201226ed5a695e85b
#
_entry.id   d12a45eabea6102201226ed5a695e85b
#
_cell.length_a   1.000
_cell.length_b   1.000
_cell.length_c   1.000
_cell.angle_alpha   90.00
_cell.angle_beta   90.00
_cell.angle_gamma   90.00
#
_symmetry.space_group_name_H-M   'P 1'
#
loop_
_entity.id
_entity.type
_entity.pdbx_description
1 polymer ?
#
loop_
_entity_poly.entity_id
_entity_poly.type
_entity_poly.pdbx_seq_one_letter_code
_entity_poly.pdbx_strand_id
1 'polypeptide(L)'
;MSFTRLIYLLLIFVIAWCAYYIVTPKSTDTIQVAPDSELPMFSGTGLENITYGENGVRSYIIRSSNLDYYAKSGETIFNNPTLMVYREGSVVEWKVTATRAVLDENQTLTLYDKVLMQNLLEGASFDTMATDKLVINLTNRDFKADQQVMLVGPQFETTGGAMQGNLKQHTATLTDNVQGRYETVTP
;
A
#
# COMPACT_ATOMS: atom_id res chain seq x y z
N MET A 1 39.41 63.43 27.06
CA MET A 1 39.56 62.47 25.94
C MET A 1 39.19 63.22 24.67
N SER A 2 40.05 63.24 23.66
CA SER A 2 39.74 63.96 22.43
C SER A 2 38.64 63.24 21.67
N PHE A 3 37.68 63.98 21.16
CA PHE A 3 36.53 63.52 20.40
C PHE A 3 36.89 62.51 19.31
N THR A 4 38.04 62.68 18.67
CA THR A 4 38.62 61.78 17.69
C THR A 4 38.90 60.36 18.24
N ARG A 5 39.33 60.19 19.46
CA ARG A 5 39.59 58.87 20.08
C ARG A 5 38.28 58.10 20.35
N LEU A 6 37.24 58.84 20.67
CA LEU A 6 35.90 58.24 20.88
C LEU A 6 35.34 57.66 19.57
N ILE A 7 35.53 58.39 18.44
CA ILE A 7 35.11 57.93 17.11
C ILE A 7 35.83 56.67 16.69
N TYR A 8 37.16 56.58 16.90
CA TYR A 8 37.93 55.37 16.60
C TYR A 8 37.48 54.15 17.42
N LEU A 9 37.18 54.32 18.68
CA LEU A 9 36.64 53.23 19.53
C LEU A 9 35.30 52.75 19.03
N LEU A 10 34.41 53.64 18.63
CA LEU A 10 33.09 53.30 18.11
C LEU A 10 33.21 52.56 16.77
N LEU A 11 34.15 52.96 15.92
CA LEU A 11 34.40 52.34 14.63
C LEU A 11 34.94 50.89 14.80
N ILE A 12 35.88 50.68 15.75
CA ILE A 12 36.40 49.36 16.08
C ILE A 12 35.29 48.46 16.61
N PHE A 13 34.38 49.01 17.44
CA PHE A 13 33.26 48.24 17.96
C PHE A 13 32.30 47.79 16.87
N VAL A 14 31.97 48.67 15.91
CA VAL A 14 31.11 48.34 14.77
C VAL A 14 31.76 47.27 13.87
N ILE A 15 33.07 47.38 13.61
CA ILE A 15 33.81 46.40 12.80
C ILE A 15 33.80 45.04 13.52
N ALA A 16 34.05 44.98 14.82
CA ALA A 16 34.04 43.79 15.60
C ALA A 16 32.63 43.15 15.63
N TRP A 17 31.57 43.95 15.74
CA TRP A 17 30.20 43.53 15.69
C TRP A 17 29.84 42.92 14.33
N CYS A 18 30.20 43.58 13.22
CA CYS A 18 29.99 43.05 11.88
C CYS A 18 30.78 41.76 11.65
N ALA A 19 32.05 41.71 12.07
CA ALA A 19 32.85 40.49 11.96
C ALA A 19 32.25 39.31 12.74
N TYR A 20 31.75 39.56 13.94
CA TYR A 20 31.05 38.56 14.73
C TYR A 20 29.80 38.03 14.00
N TYR A 21 29.03 38.88 13.33
CA TYR A 21 27.82 38.50 12.61
C TYR A 21 28.11 37.72 11.32
N ILE A 22 29.27 37.95 10.70
CA ILE A 22 29.72 37.26 9.48
C ILE A 22 30.34 35.90 9.83
N VAL A 23 31.07 35.81 10.96
CA VAL A 23 31.79 34.60 11.36
C VAL A 23 30.89 33.60 12.14
N THR A 24 29.81 34.09 12.76
CA THR A 24 28.85 33.17 13.40
C THR A 24 28.08 32.42 12.30
N PRO A 25 28.35 31.12 12.07
CA PRO A 25 27.59 30.37 11.11
C PRO A 25 26.12 30.36 11.61
N LYS A 26 25.22 31.00 10.87
CA LYS A 26 23.80 30.70 11.03
C LYS A 26 23.68 29.21 10.75
N SER A 27 23.39 28.42 11.76
CA SER A 27 22.86 27.08 11.58
C SER A 27 21.55 27.23 10.82
N THR A 28 21.65 27.31 9.51
CA THR A 28 20.55 26.93 8.66
C THR A 28 20.44 25.44 8.93
N ASP A 29 19.48 25.04 9.73
CA ASP A 29 18.93 23.69 9.66
C ASP A 29 18.43 23.53 8.22
N THR A 30 19.38 23.25 7.32
CA THR A 30 19.06 22.57 6.08
C THR A 30 18.51 21.24 6.53
N ILE A 31 17.18 21.13 6.54
CA ILE A 31 16.54 19.83 6.48
C ILE A 31 17.22 19.16 5.29
N GLN A 32 18.23 18.32 5.58
CA GLN A 32 18.76 17.39 4.59
C GLN A 32 17.63 16.41 4.31
N VAL A 33 16.74 16.82 3.39
CA VAL A 33 15.86 15.88 2.70
C VAL A 33 16.83 14.92 2.02
N ALA A 34 16.80 13.65 2.46
CA ALA A 34 17.61 12.61 1.82
C ALA A 34 17.36 12.71 0.30
N PRO A 35 18.42 12.71 -0.54
CA PRO A 35 18.30 13.08 -1.96
C PRO A 35 17.36 12.22 -2.81
N ASP A 36 16.75 11.17 -2.23
CA ASP A 36 15.93 10.17 -2.96
C ASP A 36 14.57 9.83 -2.32
N SER A 37 14.14 10.52 -1.26
CA SER A 37 12.78 10.31 -0.76
C SER A 37 11.80 11.12 -1.60
N GLU A 38 11.16 10.47 -2.56
CA GLU A 38 10.03 11.06 -3.28
C GLU A 38 8.92 11.39 -2.26
N LEU A 39 8.55 12.66 -2.19
CA LEU A 39 7.40 13.07 -1.40
C LEU A 39 6.11 12.76 -2.18
N PRO A 40 5.05 12.27 -1.52
CA PRO A 40 3.80 12.03 -2.20
C PRO A 40 3.26 13.35 -2.79
N MET A 41 2.81 13.30 -4.04
CA MET A 41 2.16 14.42 -4.71
C MET A 41 0.78 14.69 -4.09
N PHE A 42 0.14 13.63 -3.63
CA PHE A 42 -1.16 13.68 -2.98
C PHE A 42 -1.21 12.67 -1.82
N SER A 43 -1.75 13.09 -0.69
CA SER A 43 -2.02 12.23 0.47
C SER A 43 -3.43 12.48 0.97
N GLY A 44 -4.11 11.43 1.43
CA GLY A 44 -5.45 11.52 1.96
C GLY A 44 -5.73 10.47 3.04
N THR A 45 -6.74 10.72 3.86
CA THR A 45 -7.17 9.82 4.93
C THR A 45 -8.64 9.42 4.75
N GLY A 46 -8.97 8.17 5.12
CA GLY A 46 -10.33 7.66 5.07
C GLY A 46 -10.91 7.63 3.65
N LEU A 47 -10.13 7.14 2.68
CA LEU A 47 -10.47 7.19 1.27
C LEU A 47 -11.24 5.96 0.80
N GLU A 48 -12.16 6.21 -0.15
CA GLU A 48 -12.86 5.19 -0.92
C GLU A 48 -12.65 5.47 -2.41
N ASN A 49 -11.95 4.56 -3.10
CA ASN A 49 -11.75 4.60 -4.54
C ASN A 49 -12.69 3.60 -5.21
N ILE A 50 -13.61 4.10 -6.04
CA ILE A 50 -14.61 3.28 -6.77
C ILE A 50 -14.22 3.26 -8.23
N THR A 51 -14.05 2.06 -8.80
CA THR A 51 -13.75 1.86 -10.22
C THR A 51 -14.91 1.20 -10.93
N TYR A 52 -15.25 1.75 -12.09
CA TYR A 52 -16.29 1.24 -12.98
C TYR A 52 -15.65 0.61 -14.22
N GLY A 53 -16.24 -0.46 -14.73
CA GLY A 53 -15.86 -1.04 -16.01
C GLY A 53 -16.31 -0.17 -17.21
N GLU A 54 -15.89 -0.55 -18.41
CA GLU A 54 -16.28 0.14 -19.67
C GLU A 54 -17.80 0.20 -19.89
N ASN A 55 -18.53 -0.76 -19.33
CA ASN A 55 -19.99 -0.83 -19.36
C ASN A 55 -20.67 0.05 -18.29
N GLY A 56 -19.93 0.87 -17.55
CA GLY A 56 -20.45 1.70 -16.47
C GLY A 56 -20.84 0.94 -15.19
N VAL A 57 -20.60 -0.35 -15.13
CA VAL A 57 -20.90 -1.18 -13.96
C VAL A 57 -19.73 -1.16 -12.99
N ARG A 58 -20.01 -1.07 -11.69
CA ARG A 58 -18.99 -1.08 -10.65
C ARG A 58 -18.17 -2.36 -10.71
N SER A 59 -16.86 -2.20 -10.81
CA SER A 59 -15.91 -3.30 -10.93
C SER A 59 -15.29 -3.68 -9.58
N TYR A 60 -14.73 -2.71 -8.87
CA TYR A 60 -14.16 -2.89 -7.55
C TYR A 60 -14.14 -1.59 -6.75
N ILE A 61 -13.98 -1.72 -5.43
CA ILE A 61 -13.77 -0.62 -4.50
C ILE A 61 -12.52 -0.92 -3.68
N ILE A 62 -11.66 0.08 -3.51
CA ILE A 62 -10.56 0.05 -2.55
C ILE A 62 -10.86 1.09 -1.47
N ARG A 63 -10.98 0.65 -0.21
CA ARG A 63 -11.04 1.50 0.98
C ARG A 63 -9.72 1.43 1.71
N SER A 64 -9.25 2.55 2.24
CA SER A 64 -8.02 2.59 3.03
C SER A 64 -8.07 3.63 4.13
N SER A 65 -7.31 3.43 5.20
CA SER A 65 -7.13 4.42 6.24
C SER A 65 -6.37 5.64 5.73
N ASN A 66 -5.32 5.42 4.94
CA ASN A 66 -4.48 6.44 4.30
C ASN A 66 -4.14 6.02 2.89
N LEU A 67 -3.94 7.01 2.02
CA LEU A 67 -3.46 6.85 0.65
C LEU A 67 -2.38 7.90 0.37
N ASP A 68 -1.29 7.47 -0.26
CA ASP A 68 -0.21 8.32 -0.76
C ASP A 68 0.01 8.02 -2.25
N TYR A 69 -0.10 9.05 -3.10
CA TYR A 69 0.16 8.94 -4.53
C TYR A 69 1.51 9.57 -4.88
N TYR A 70 2.34 8.83 -5.62
CA TYR A 70 3.67 9.22 -6.06
C TYR A 70 3.68 9.39 -7.57
N ALA A 71 3.80 10.65 -8.03
CA ALA A 71 3.67 10.97 -9.45
C ALA A 71 4.87 10.50 -10.29
N LYS A 72 6.06 10.39 -9.70
CA LYS A 72 7.27 9.97 -10.41
C LYS A 72 7.28 8.46 -10.69
N SER A 73 6.83 7.65 -9.74
CA SER A 73 6.71 6.19 -9.89
C SER A 73 5.36 5.75 -10.43
N GLY A 74 4.35 6.65 -10.44
CA GLY A 74 2.96 6.31 -10.80
C GLY A 74 2.26 5.40 -9.78
N GLU A 75 2.87 5.19 -8.63
CA GLU A 75 2.37 4.27 -7.61
C GLU A 75 1.40 4.95 -6.63
N THR A 76 0.39 4.21 -6.23
CA THR A 76 -0.50 4.57 -5.12
C THR A 76 -0.30 3.58 -3.99
N ILE A 77 0.08 4.07 -2.81
CA ILE A 77 0.26 3.27 -1.60
C ILE A 77 -0.98 3.42 -0.71
N PHE A 78 -1.54 2.30 -0.28
CA PHE A 78 -2.67 2.22 0.62
C PHE A 78 -2.24 1.61 1.96
N ASN A 79 -2.68 2.20 3.07
CA ASN A 79 -2.53 1.65 4.41
C ASN A 79 -3.84 1.03 4.89
N ASN A 80 -3.77 -0.18 5.42
CA ASN A 80 -4.92 -0.99 5.85
C ASN A 80 -6.01 -1.08 4.76
N PRO A 81 -5.65 -1.51 3.53
CA PRO A 81 -6.59 -1.57 2.43
C PRO A 81 -7.64 -2.66 2.63
N THR A 82 -8.84 -2.39 2.13
CA THR A 82 -9.89 -3.36 1.89
C THR A 82 -10.32 -3.24 0.43
N LEU A 83 -9.98 -4.24 -0.37
CA LEU A 83 -10.46 -4.38 -1.75
C LEU A 83 -11.75 -5.19 -1.73
N MET A 84 -12.79 -4.69 -2.39
CA MET A 84 -14.04 -5.39 -2.68
C MET A 84 -14.23 -5.50 -4.18
N VAL A 85 -14.33 -6.73 -4.69
CA VAL A 85 -14.54 -7.02 -6.11
C VAL A 85 -16.00 -7.39 -6.31
N TYR A 86 -16.62 -6.79 -7.32
CA TYR A 86 -18.05 -6.94 -7.58
C TYR A 86 -18.33 -7.83 -8.79
N ARG A 87 -19.41 -8.62 -8.68
CA ARG A 87 -20.09 -9.25 -9.79
C ARG A 87 -21.26 -8.36 -10.17
N GLU A 88 -21.38 -8.05 -11.46
CA GLU A 88 -22.51 -7.27 -12.02
C GLU A 88 -22.78 -5.94 -11.26
N GLY A 89 -21.75 -5.39 -10.60
CA GLY A 89 -21.81 -4.08 -9.93
C GLY A 89 -22.54 -4.02 -8.59
N SER A 90 -23.25 -5.08 -8.19
CA SER A 90 -24.10 -5.08 -6.98
C SER A 90 -23.66 -6.11 -5.94
N VAL A 91 -23.23 -7.29 -6.34
CA VAL A 91 -22.86 -8.38 -5.44
C VAL A 91 -21.38 -8.35 -5.17
N VAL A 92 -20.97 -8.22 -3.90
CA VAL A 92 -19.57 -8.38 -3.49
C VAL A 92 -19.22 -9.85 -3.57
N GLU A 93 -18.28 -10.19 -4.42
CA GLU A 93 -17.83 -11.54 -4.69
C GLU A 93 -16.59 -11.90 -3.88
N TRP A 94 -15.64 -10.96 -3.86
CA TRP A 94 -14.38 -11.11 -3.14
C TRP A 94 -14.13 -9.92 -2.24
N LYS A 95 -13.62 -10.21 -1.05
CA LYS A 95 -13.09 -9.20 -0.13
C LYS A 95 -11.66 -9.55 0.22
N VAL A 96 -10.73 -8.60 0.01
CA VAL A 96 -9.32 -8.79 0.33
C VAL A 96 -8.87 -7.69 1.27
N THR A 97 -8.23 -8.05 2.37
CA THR A 97 -7.66 -7.12 3.35
C THR A 97 -6.17 -7.38 3.51
N ALA A 98 -5.40 -6.34 3.84
CA ALA A 98 -3.97 -6.41 4.12
C ALA A 98 -3.53 -5.25 5.02
N THR A 99 -2.28 -5.26 5.47
CA THR A 99 -1.70 -4.12 6.21
C THR A 99 -1.31 -2.98 5.27
N ARG A 100 -0.81 -3.32 4.08
CA ARG A 100 -0.37 -2.36 3.06
C ARG A 100 -0.67 -2.88 1.65
N ALA A 101 -0.95 -1.98 0.71
CA ALA A 101 -0.97 -2.32 -0.70
C ALA A 101 -0.33 -1.23 -1.56
N VAL A 102 0.15 -1.62 -2.73
CA VAL A 102 0.70 -0.75 -3.76
C VAL A 102 -0.03 -1.04 -5.06
N LEU A 103 -0.62 -0.02 -5.66
CA LEU A 103 -1.22 -0.08 -6.99
C LEU A 103 -0.31 0.63 -7.97
N ASP A 104 0.09 -0.07 -9.03
CA ASP A 104 0.91 0.49 -10.10
C ASP A 104 0.07 1.05 -11.27
N GLU A 105 0.73 1.68 -12.23
CA GLU A 105 0.10 2.21 -13.45
C GLU A 105 -0.55 1.13 -14.33
N ASN A 106 -0.10 -0.12 -14.23
CA ASN A 106 -0.61 -1.25 -15.00
C ASN A 106 -1.84 -1.90 -14.34
N GLN A 107 -2.45 -1.23 -13.36
CA GLN A 107 -3.58 -1.75 -12.57
C GLN A 107 -3.24 -3.06 -11.83
N THR A 108 -1.96 -3.24 -11.44
CA THR A 108 -1.53 -4.34 -10.59
C THR A 108 -1.49 -3.90 -9.14
N LEU A 109 -2.31 -4.53 -8.31
CA LEU A 109 -2.38 -4.31 -6.87
C LEU A 109 -1.56 -5.38 -6.16
N THR A 110 -0.47 -4.97 -5.51
CA THR A 110 0.35 -5.84 -4.65
C THR A 110 0.00 -5.56 -3.20
N LEU A 111 -0.52 -6.58 -2.51
CA LEU A 111 -0.88 -6.53 -1.10
C LEU A 111 0.20 -7.20 -0.27
N TYR A 112 0.50 -6.62 0.89
CA TYR A 112 1.56 -7.06 1.80
C TYR A 112 1.05 -7.18 3.22
N ASP A 113 1.57 -8.17 3.91
CA ASP A 113 1.41 -8.45 5.32
C ASP A 113 -0.03 -8.76 5.74
N LYS A 114 -0.24 -9.94 6.31
CA LYS A 114 -1.53 -10.42 6.82
C LYS A 114 -2.64 -10.34 5.77
N VAL A 115 -2.31 -10.71 4.53
CA VAL A 115 -3.29 -10.72 3.45
C VAL A 115 -4.33 -11.81 3.72
N LEU A 116 -5.59 -11.41 3.76
CA LEU A 116 -6.74 -12.31 3.89
C LEU A 116 -7.70 -12.04 2.73
N MET A 117 -7.89 -13.04 1.88
CA MET A 117 -8.91 -13.05 0.82
C MET A 117 -10.08 -13.89 1.28
N GLN A 118 -11.28 -13.36 1.15
CA GLN A 118 -12.55 -14.03 1.49
C GLN A 118 -13.40 -14.17 0.24
N ASN A 119 -13.90 -15.37 -0.02
CA ASN A 119 -14.92 -15.61 -1.01
C ASN A 119 -16.29 -15.42 -0.33
N LEU A 120 -17.11 -14.52 -0.85
CA LEU A 120 -18.40 -14.17 -0.25
C LEU A 120 -19.58 -14.80 -1.00
N LEU A 121 -19.31 -15.68 -1.96
CA LEU A 121 -20.35 -16.37 -2.70
C LEU A 121 -20.81 -17.62 -1.95
N GLU A 122 -22.12 -17.84 -1.98
CA GLU A 122 -22.70 -19.10 -1.47
C GLU A 122 -22.23 -20.30 -2.31
N GLY A 123 -21.83 -21.37 -1.63
CA GLY A 123 -21.37 -22.60 -2.27
C GLY A 123 -19.98 -22.51 -2.92
N ALA A 124 -19.18 -21.55 -2.48
CA ALA A 124 -17.78 -21.43 -2.90
C ALA A 124 -16.98 -22.68 -2.56
N SER A 125 -15.98 -23.00 -3.40
CA SER A 125 -15.08 -24.14 -3.16
C SER A 125 -14.18 -23.93 -1.96
N PHE A 126 -13.89 -22.69 -1.57
CA PHE A 126 -13.19 -22.32 -0.35
C PHE A 126 -13.72 -20.99 0.19
N ASP A 127 -13.59 -20.77 1.48
CA ASP A 127 -14.09 -19.58 2.18
C ASP A 127 -13.01 -18.49 2.28
N THR A 128 -11.78 -18.88 2.66
CA THR A 128 -10.70 -17.93 2.89
C THR A 128 -9.36 -18.42 2.37
N MET A 129 -8.52 -17.47 1.98
CA MET A 129 -7.12 -17.66 1.67
C MET A 129 -6.28 -16.65 2.46
N ALA A 130 -5.26 -17.10 3.16
CA ALA A 130 -4.31 -16.26 3.89
C ALA A 130 -2.89 -16.44 3.32
N THR A 131 -2.16 -15.31 3.21
CA THR A 131 -0.75 -15.27 2.77
C THR A 131 -0.11 -13.96 3.23
N ASP A 132 1.21 -13.83 3.14
CA ASP A 132 1.89 -12.56 3.45
C ASP A 132 2.03 -11.64 2.24
N LYS A 133 1.88 -12.16 1.01
CA LYS A 133 1.93 -11.35 -0.21
C LYS A 133 1.00 -11.89 -1.27
N LEU A 134 0.21 -10.99 -1.86
CA LEU A 134 -0.71 -11.31 -2.94
C LEU A 134 -0.63 -10.23 -4.03
N VAL A 135 -0.49 -10.65 -5.26
CA VAL A 135 -0.52 -9.78 -6.45
C VAL A 135 -1.82 -10.03 -7.20
N ILE A 136 -2.57 -8.98 -7.48
CA ILE A 136 -3.83 -9.04 -8.24
C ILE A 136 -3.75 -8.04 -9.41
N ASN A 137 -3.95 -8.51 -10.62
CA ASN A 137 -4.19 -7.64 -11.75
C ASN A 137 -5.69 -7.29 -11.78
N LEU A 138 -6.03 -6.01 -11.56
CA LEU A 138 -7.42 -5.56 -11.43
C LEU A 138 -8.17 -5.50 -12.78
N THR A 139 -7.46 -5.56 -13.91
CA THR A 139 -8.05 -5.54 -15.24
C THR A 139 -8.57 -6.92 -15.66
N ASN A 140 -7.70 -7.94 -15.63
CA ASN A 140 -8.01 -9.30 -16.05
C ASN A 140 -8.44 -10.22 -14.90
N ARG A 141 -8.30 -9.75 -13.65
CA ARG A 141 -8.64 -10.47 -12.42
C ARG A 141 -7.75 -11.68 -12.09
N ASP A 142 -6.58 -11.79 -12.73
CA ASP A 142 -5.59 -12.80 -12.35
C ASP A 142 -4.96 -12.46 -11.01
N PHE A 143 -4.69 -13.47 -10.21
CA PHE A 143 -3.97 -13.32 -8.97
C PHE A 143 -2.85 -14.34 -8.80
N LYS A 144 -1.82 -13.96 -8.04
CA LYS A 144 -0.68 -14.80 -7.70
C LYS A 144 -0.18 -14.52 -6.28
N ALA A 145 0.05 -15.60 -5.54
CA ALA A 145 0.80 -15.61 -4.29
C ALA A 145 2.03 -16.50 -4.48
N ASP A 146 3.22 -15.96 -4.22
CA ASP A 146 4.52 -16.64 -4.37
C ASP A 146 5.17 -16.92 -3.01
N GLN A 147 4.38 -16.92 -1.97
CA GLN A 147 4.74 -17.25 -0.60
C GLN A 147 3.74 -18.27 -0.05
N GLN A 148 4.00 -18.78 1.16
CA GLN A 148 3.11 -19.74 1.78
C GLN A 148 1.66 -19.26 1.79
N VAL A 149 0.77 -20.13 1.35
CA VAL A 149 -0.68 -19.92 1.30
C VAL A 149 -1.36 -20.92 2.20
N MET A 150 -2.31 -20.46 3.01
CA MET A 150 -3.27 -21.26 3.74
C MET A 150 -4.65 -21.05 3.12
N LEU A 151 -5.28 -22.13 2.69
CA LEU A 151 -6.61 -22.14 2.10
C LEU A 151 -7.56 -22.90 3.03
N VAL A 152 -8.67 -22.27 3.41
CA VAL A 152 -9.69 -22.85 4.28
C VAL A 152 -11.02 -22.91 3.56
N GLY A 153 -11.62 -24.06 3.53
CA GLY A 153 -12.96 -24.30 3.05
C GLY A 153 -13.87 -24.91 4.12
N PRO A 154 -15.12 -25.22 3.82
CA PRO A 154 -16.09 -25.70 4.80
C PRO A 154 -15.69 -26.99 5.54
N GLN A 155 -14.87 -27.83 4.91
CA GLN A 155 -14.48 -29.15 5.45
C GLN A 155 -12.99 -29.46 5.19
N PHE A 156 -12.20 -28.48 4.81
CA PHE A 156 -10.79 -28.69 4.55
C PHE A 156 -9.95 -27.48 4.91
N GLU A 157 -8.72 -27.75 5.24
CA GLU A 157 -7.64 -26.77 5.34
C GLU A 157 -6.47 -27.29 4.51
N THR A 158 -5.94 -26.47 3.62
CA THR A 158 -4.84 -26.85 2.74
C THR A 158 -3.78 -25.74 2.72
N THR A 159 -2.52 -26.12 2.80
CA THR A 159 -1.38 -25.22 2.68
C THR A 159 -0.55 -25.55 1.45
N GLY A 160 0.12 -24.57 0.87
CA GLY A 160 1.05 -24.71 -0.24
C GLY A 160 2.05 -23.57 -0.26
N GLY A 161 3.14 -23.71 -1.05
CA GLY A 161 4.17 -22.70 -1.16
C GLY A 161 3.82 -21.57 -2.12
N ALA A 162 2.91 -21.82 -3.07
CA ALA A 162 2.45 -20.82 -4.03
C ALA A 162 1.03 -21.11 -4.49
N MET A 163 0.33 -20.06 -4.94
CA MET A 163 -1.01 -20.16 -5.51
C MET A 163 -1.20 -19.16 -6.64
N GLN A 164 -1.92 -19.55 -7.67
CA GLN A 164 -2.33 -18.67 -8.76
C GLN A 164 -3.74 -18.98 -9.21
N GLY A 165 -4.41 -18.02 -9.82
CA GLY A 165 -5.76 -18.22 -10.31
C GLY A 165 -6.38 -16.97 -10.91
N ASN A 166 -7.68 -17.05 -11.17
CA ASN A 166 -8.45 -15.95 -11.71
C ASN A 166 -9.74 -15.76 -10.90
N LEU A 167 -9.94 -14.55 -10.36
CA LEU A 167 -11.09 -14.21 -9.53
C LEU A 167 -12.41 -14.27 -10.29
N LYS A 168 -12.41 -13.90 -11.58
CA LYS A 168 -13.62 -13.91 -12.42
C LYS A 168 -14.04 -15.32 -12.85
N GLN A 169 -13.05 -16.20 -13.06
CA GLN A 169 -13.29 -17.58 -13.48
C GLN A 169 -13.49 -18.53 -12.29
N HIS A 170 -13.26 -18.04 -11.05
CA HIS A 170 -13.29 -18.84 -9.81
C HIS A 170 -12.31 -20.03 -9.84
N THR A 171 -11.19 -19.86 -10.53
CA THR A 171 -10.16 -20.89 -10.63
C THR A 171 -8.99 -20.55 -9.75
N ALA A 172 -8.45 -21.56 -9.08
CA ALA A 172 -7.26 -21.45 -8.26
C ALA A 172 -6.45 -22.73 -8.33
N THR A 173 -5.14 -22.59 -8.44
CA THR A 173 -4.19 -23.70 -8.42
C THR A 173 -3.16 -23.46 -7.33
N LEU A 174 -3.11 -24.37 -6.38
CA LEU A 174 -2.13 -24.39 -5.30
C LEU A 174 -0.98 -25.29 -5.70
N THR A 175 0.26 -24.84 -5.50
CA THR A 175 1.48 -25.57 -5.85
C THR A 175 2.50 -25.52 -4.72
N ASP A 176 3.60 -26.24 -4.91
CA ASP A 176 4.75 -26.26 -4.01
C ASP A 176 4.42 -26.78 -2.59
N ASN A 177 4.68 -28.07 -2.42
CA ASN A 177 4.57 -28.75 -1.12
C ASN A 177 3.14 -28.70 -0.53
N VAL A 178 2.14 -28.98 -1.35
CA VAL A 178 0.72 -28.94 -0.96
C VAL A 178 0.42 -30.01 0.09
N GLN A 179 -0.15 -29.56 1.22
CA GLN A 179 -0.58 -30.42 2.32
C GLN A 179 -2.03 -30.07 2.66
N GLY A 180 -2.89 -31.07 2.73
CA GLY A 180 -4.32 -30.87 3.04
C GLY A 180 -4.78 -31.71 4.23
N ARG A 181 -5.63 -31.12 5.06
CA ARG A 181 -6.39 -31.79 6.11
C ARG A 181 -7.88 -31.68 5.79
N TYR A 182 -8.55 -32.80 5.84
CA TYR A 182 -10.00 -32.91 5.61
C TYR A 182 -10.69 -33.34 6.89
N GLU A 183 -11.79 -32.68 7.23
CA GLU A 183 -12.66 -33.11 8.32
C GLU A 183 -13.78 -33.96 7.75
N THR A 184 -13.82 -35.23 8.15
CA THR A 184 -14.91 -36.12 7.79
C THR A 184 -16.03 -35.89 8.80
N VAL A 185 -17.11 -35.24 8.38
CA VAL A 185 -18.35 -35.21 9.20
C VAL A 185 -18.96 -36.59 9.15
N THR A 186 -18.82 -37.34 10.23
CA THR A 186 -19.59 -38.59 10.40
C THR A 186 -21.04 -38.21 10.67
N PRO A 187 -22.02 -38.70 9.90
CA PRO A 187 -23.42 -38.37 10.04
C PRO A 187 -24.00 -38.88 11.37
#